data_65acbb4ba8e3765219bd9925ea549476
#
_entry.id   65acbb4ba8e3765219bd9925ea549476
#
_cell.length_a   1.000
_cell.length_b   1.000
_cell.length_c   1.000
_cell.angle_alpha   90.00
_cell.angle_beta   90.00
_cell.angle_gamma   90.00
#
_symmetry.space_group_name_H-M   'P 1'
#
loop_
_entity.id
_entity.type
_entity.pdbx_description
1 polymer ?
#
loop_
_entity_poly.entity_id
_entity_poly.type
_entity_poly.pdbx_seq_one_letter_code
_entity_poly.pdbx_strand_id
1 'polypeptide(L)'
;METIAVIGAGPVGRTLAAAWVKAGHQVAIGSRRPETATVPAGAAVAEPFAALEEARVAVYTVPGTAMPELLAAHTVALDGRIVIDATNNMASGGQELSALRHLPDGAIGYRAFNSVGWENMADPVLGGEVADMFFAGPDGTEREVVGGLIADVGFRPVYAGGSPAAFAAVDSVAGLWFALALGRGLGRHLAFRVLTDTGNA
;
A
#
# COMPACT_ATOMS: atom_id res chain seq x y z
N MET A 1 -16.24 4.31 5.79
CA MET A 1 -15.89 5.36 4.78
C MET A 1 -14.71 6.14 5.35
N GLU A 2 -13.61 6.20 4.62
CA GLU A 2 -12.35 6.85 5.04
C GLU A 2 -12.02 8.02 4.13
N THR A 3 -11.19 8.95 4.63
CA THR A 3 -10.53 10.00 3.85
C THR A 3 -9.08 9.55 3.60
N ILE A 4 -8.70 9.41 2.34
CA ILE A 4 -7.45 8.76 1.92
C ILE A 4 -6.62 9.72 1.05
N ALA A 5 -5.38 9.96 1.44
CA ALA A 5 -4.39 10.61 0.59
C ALA A 5 -3.47 9.53 -0.03
N VAL A 6 -3.43 9.46 -1.35
CA VAL A 6 -2.50 8.60 -2.08
C VAL A 6 -1.34 9.44 -2.59
N ILE A 7 -0.17 9.31 -2.00
CA ILE A 7 1.02 10.07 -2.37
C ILE A 7 1.75 9.34 -3.50
N GLY A 8 1.56 9.84 -4.71
CA GLY A 8 2.11 9.27 -5.94
C GLY A 8 1.03 8.95 -6.97
N ALA A 9 1.09 9.60 -8.14
CA ALA A 9 0.16 9.45 -9.27
C ALA A 9 0.61 8.38 -10.30
N GLY A 10 1.42 7.42 -9.86
CA GLY A 10 1.88 6.29 -10.68
C GLY A 10 0.82 5.21 -10.88
N PRO A 11 1.14 4.11 -11.62
CA PRO A 11 0.18 3.02 -11.84
C PRO A 11 -0.41 2.45 -10.56
N VAL A 12 0.41 2.15 -9.53
CA VAL A 12 -0.05 1.65 -8.23
C VAL A 12 -1.03 2.62 -7.58
N GLY A 13 -0.63 3.91 -7.44
CA GLY A 13 -1.47 4.90 -6.75
C GLY A 13 -2.80 5.12 -7.45
N ARG A 14 -2.83 5.18 -8.79
CA ARG A 14 -4.07 5.34 -9.54
C ARG A 14 -4.98 4.11 -9.43
N THR A 15 -4.41 2.92 -9.43
CA THR A 15 -5.19 1.67 -9.31
C THR A 15 -5.85 1.58 -7.94
N LEU A 16 -5.10 1.82 -6.86
CA LEU A 16 -5.62 1.83 -5.50
C LEU A 16 -6.67 2.94 -5.32
N ALA A 17 -6.39 4.15 -5.79
CA ALA A 17 -7.34 5.27 -5.73
C ALA A 17 -8.67 4.94 -6.44
N ALA A 18 -8.61 4.32 -7.63
CA ALA A 18 -9.80 3.91 -8.37
C ALA A 18 -10.65 2.89 -7.59
N ALA A 19 -10.01 1.89 -6.97
CA ALA A 19 -10.69 0.89 -6.17
C ALA A 19 -11.38 1.53 -4.95
N TRP A 20 -10.69 2.41 -4.22
CA TRP A 20 -11.25 3.07 -3.04
C TRP A 20 -12.34 4.09 -3.37
N VAL A 21 -12.23 4.83 -4.46
CA VAL A 21 -13.34 5.67 -4.95
C VAL A 21 -14.57 4.81 -5.26
N LYS A 22 -14.38 3.68 -5.93
CA LYS A 22 -15.47 2.73 -6.23
C LYS A 22 -16.11 2.16 -4.96
N ALA A 23 -15.32 1.94 -3.90
CA ALA A 23 -15.80 1.50 -2.60
C ALA A 23 -16.48 2.61 -1.77
N GLY A 24 -16.49 3.86 -2.25
CA GLY A 24 -17.16 4.98 -1.61
C GLY A 24 -16.31 5.79 -0.64
N HIS A 25 -14.97 5.64 -0.68
CA HIS A 25 -14.05 6.47 0.09
C HIS A 25 -13.83 7.83 -0.57
N GLN A 26 -13.45 8.84 0.23
CA GLN A 26 -12.98 10.13 -0.27
C GLN A 26 -11.47 10.02 -0.53
N VAL A 27 -11.05 10.18 -1.79
CA VAL A 27 -9.66 9.96 -2.19
C VAL A 27 -9.08 11.21 -2.84
N ALA A 28 -7.92 11.64 -2.36
CA ALA A 28 -7.09 12.67 -2.99
C ALA A 28 -5.74 12.07 -3.39
N ILE A 29 -5.31 12.30 -4.64
CA ILE A 29 -3.97 11.91 -5.10
C ILE A 29 -3.02 13.10 -4.95
N GLY A 30 -1.98 12.93 -4.16
CA GLY A 30 -0.87 13.86 -4.02
C GLY A 30 0.14 13.71 -5.16
N SER A 31 0.27 14.72 -6.01
CA SER A 31 1.20 14.78 -7.13
C SER A 31 2.05 16.04 -7.07
N ARG A 32 3.34 15.92 -7.41
CA ARG A 32 4.25 17.09 -7.59
C ARG A 32 3.88 17.96 -8.80
N ARG A 33 3.03 17.45 -9.68
CA ARG A 33 2.51 18.13 -10.87
C ARG A 33 1.02 17.83 -11.00
N PRO A 34 0.18 18.39 -10.12
CA PRO A 34 -1.25 18.08 -10.08
C PRO A 34 -1.96 18.48 -11.37
N GLU A 35 -1.49 19.54 -12.05
CA GLU A 35 -2.06 20.09 -13.30
C GLU A 35 -1.94 19.12 -14.49
N THR A 36 -0.98 18.18 -14.45
CA THR A 36 -0.74 17.20 -15.52
C THR A 36 -1.01 15.77 -15.08
N ALA A 37 -1.37 15.56 -13.81
CA ALA A 37 -1.62 14.22 -13.28
C ALA A 37 -2.93 13.65 -13.80
N THR A 38 -2.87 12.45 -14.37
CA THR A 38 -4.08 11.69 -14.71
C THR A 38 -4.54 10.94 -13.46
N VAL A 39 -5.77 11.17 -13.02
CA VAL A 39 -6.36 10.53 -11.83
C VAL A 39 -7.69 9.87 -12.19
N PRO A 40 -8.11 8.85 -11.43
CA PRO A 40 -9.42 8.21 -11.64
C PRO A 40 -10.56 9.20 -11.42
N ALA A 41 -11.65 9.00 -12.16
CA ALA A 41 -12.88 9.76 -11.95
C ALA A 41 -13.36 9.60 -10.50
N GLY A 42 -13.71 10.71 -9.85
CA GLY A 42 -14.12 10.73 -8.44
C GLY A 42 -12.99 10.93 -7.44
N ALA A 43 -11.72 10.82 -7.85
CA ALA A 43 -10.59 11.21 -7.02
C ALA A 43 -10.25 12.70 -7.21
N ALA A 44 -9.93 13.39 -6.12
CA ALA A 44 -9.31 14.72 -6.18
C ALA A 44 -7.82 14.60 -6.51
N VAL A 45 -7.21 15.71 -6.96
CA VAL A 45 -5.75 15.81 -7.13
C VAL A 45 -5.26 17.12 -6.52
N ALA A 46 -4.13 17.07 -5.82
CA ALA A 46 -3.51 18.22 -5.18
C ALA A 46 -2.00 18.04 -5.07
N GLU A 47 -1.29 19.07 -4.60
CA GLU A 47 0.08 18.90 -4.11
C GLU A 47 0.11 17.90 -2.95
N PRO A 48 1.23 17.18 -2.71
CA PRO A 48 1.27 16.10 -1.72
C PRO A 48 0.86 16.54 -0.31
N PHE A 49 1.31 17.69 0.14
CA PHE A 49 0.98 18.21 1.46
C PHE A 49 -0.52 18.54 1.58
N ALA A 50 -1.09 19.22 0.59
CA ALA A 50 -2.51 19.57 0.56
C ALA A 50 -3.41 18.32 0.52
N ALA A 51 -2.99 17.26 -0.18
CA ALA A 51 -3.72 15.99 -0.18
C ALA A 51 -3.77 15.34 1.21
N LEU A 52 -2.77 15.58 2.06
CA LEU A 52 -2.70 15.03 3.42
C LEU A 52 -3.57 15.80 4.43
N GLU A 53 -3.93 17.06 4.20
CA GLU A 53 -4.54 17.93 5.22
C GLU A 53 -5.79 17.31 5.88
N GLU A 54 -6.67 16.68 5.11
CA GLU A 54 -7.92 16.10 5.61
C GLU A 54 -7.90 14.56 5.65
N ALA A 55 -6.78 13.93 5.26
CA ALA A 55 -6.71 12.49 5.16
C ALA A 55 -6.53 11.83 6.53
N ARG A 56 -7.33 10.83 6.86
CA ARG A 56 -7.08 9.92 7.98
C ARG A 56 -6.02 8.90 7.64
N VAL A 57 -5.95 8.49 6.38
CA VAL A 57 -5.02 7.46 5.88
C VAL A 57 -4.14 8.06 4.79
N ALA A 58 -2.84 7.98 4.97
CA ALA A 58 -1.82 8.37 3.98
C ALA A 58 -1.20 7.11 3.36
N VAL A 59 -1.31 6.94 2.05
CA VAL A 59 -0.78 5.78 1.33
C VAL A 59 0.33 6.23 0.39
N TYR A 60 1.55 5.75 0.62
CA TYR A 60 2.70 6.10 -0.20
C TYR A 60 2.93 5.07 -1.30
N THR A 61 2.87 5.54 -2.55
CA THR A 61 3.04 4.73 -3.77
C THR A 61 4.13 5.29 -4.68
N VAL A 62 5.08 5.98 -4.09
CA VAL A 62 6.25 6.59 -4.74
C VAL A 62 7.41 5.57 -4.85
N PRO A 63 8.49 5.88 -5.58
CA PRO A 63 9.72 5.09 -5.49
C PRO A 63 10.21 5.02 -4.03
N GLY A 64 10.59 3.82 -3.57
CA GLY A 64 10.99 3.61 -2.18
C GLY A 64 12.15 4.50 -1.70
N THR A 65 13.04 4.89 -2.61
CA THR A 65 14.14 5.83 -2.33
C THR A 65 13.69 7.25 -1.99
N ALA A 66 12.48 7.66 -2.40
CA ALA A 66 11.93 8.99 -2.08
C ALA A 66 11.21 9.03 -0.73
N MET A 67 10.90 7.88 -0.17
CA MET A 67 10.04 7.77 1.00
C MET A 67 10.62 8.45 2.26
N PRO A 68 11.91 8.31 2.63
CA PRO A 68 12.47 8.94 3.82
C PRO A 68 12.36 10.47 3.79
N GLU A 69 12.66 11.08 2.65
CA GLU A 69 12.55 12.54 2.47
C GLU A 69 11.09 13.01 2.58
N LEU A 70 10.16 12.29 1.98
CA LEU A 70 8.74 12.62 2.05
C LEU A 70 8.17 12.47 3.47
N LEU A 71 8.55 11.44 4.21
CA LEU A 71 8.13 11.28 5.61
C LEU A 71 8.64 12.44 6.47
N ALA A 72 9.89 12.83 6.29
CA ALA A 72 10.47 13.98 6.99
C ALA A 72 9.77 15.29 6.64
N ALA A 73 9.46 15.52 5.36
CA ALA A 73 8.76 16.72 4.89
C ALA A 73 7.30 16.78 5.39
N HIS A 74 6.66 15.63 5.59
CA HIS A 74 5.26 15.54 5.97
C HIS A 74 5.03 15.30 7.48
N THR A 75 6.06 15.39 8.32
CA THR A 75 6.01 15.02 9.75
C THR A 75 4.77 15.57 10.46
N VAL A 76 4.49 16.87 10.34
CA VAL A 76 3.35 17.51 11.01
C VAL A 76 2.01 17.00 10.47
N ALA A 77 1.93 16.77 9.16
CA ALA A 77 0.71 16.28 8.51
C ALA A 77 0.42 14.80 8.81
N LEU A 78 1.39 14.04 9.31
CA LEU A 78 1.25 12.61 9.60
C LEU A 78 0.93 12.29 11.05
N ASP A 79 0.95 13.27 11.94
CA ASP A 79 0.64 13.06 13.36
C ASP A 79 -0.78 12.51 13.54
N GLY A 80 -0.90 11.40 14.30
CA GLY A 80 -2.15 10.69 14.55
C GLY A 80 -2.75 9.95 13.33
N ARG A 81 -2.05 9.90 12.19
CA ARG A 81 -2.57 9.29 10.96
C ARG A 81 -2.08 7.86 10.74
N ILE A 82 -2.88 7.09 10.04
CA ILE A 82 -2.47 5.79 9.50
C ILE A 82 -1.62 6.04 8.26
N VAL A 83 -0.41 5.47 8.26
CA VAL A 83 0.51 5.54 7.12
C VAL A 83 0.71 4.15 6.54
N ILE A 84 0.32 3.95 5.28
CA ILE A 84 0.53 2.71 4.55
C ILE A 84 1.72 2.90 3.59
N ASP A 85 2.79 2.14 3.82
CA ASP A 85 3.92 2.05 2.91
C ASP A 85 3.66 0.94 1.89
N ALA A 86 3.30 1.34 0.66
CA ALA A 86 3.12 0.48 -0.50
C ALA A 86 4.32 0.53 -1.47
N THR A 87 5.43 1.11 -1.03
CA THR A 87 6.61 1.30 -1.89
C THR A 87 7.44 0.03 -2.02
N ASN A 88 8.26 -0.04 -3.06
CA ASN A 88 9.30 -1.06 -3.20
C ASN A 88 10.62 -0.38 -3.55
N ASN A 89 11.68 -0.72 -2.83
CA ASN A 89 13.03 -0.30 -3.16
C ASN A 89 13.75 -1.39 -3.95
N MET A 90 13.63 -1.33 -5.27
CA MET A 90 14.25 -2.31 -6.17
C MET A 90 15.78 -2.16 -6.26
N ALA A 91 16.32 -0.97 -5.94
CA ALA A 91 17.75 -0.68 -6.08
C ALA A 91 18.60 -1.40 -5.03
N SER A 92 18.04 -1.74 -3.87
CA SER A 92 18.73 -2.43 -2.77
C SER A 92 18.70 -3.97 -2.88
N GLY A 93 18.26 -4.51 -4.01
CA GLY A 93 18.10 -5.97 -4.17
C GLY A 93 17.04 -6.57 -3.23
N GLY A 94 16.11 -5.74 -2.74
CA GLY A 94 15.04 -6.16 -1.85
C GLY A 94 15.43 -6.26 -0.38
N GLN A 95 16.59 -5.75 0.04
CA GLN A 95 17.05 -5.84 1.44
C GLN A 95 16.70 -4.63 2.32
N GLU A 96 16.37 -3.49 1.73
CA GLU A 96 15.87 -2.33 2.47
C GLU A 96 14.43 -2.03 2.04
N LEU A 97 13.51 -2.65 2.68
CA LEU A 97 12.20 -2.85 2.12
C LEU A 97 11.20 -1.80 2.59
N SER A 98 11.20 -1.41 3.85
CA SER A 98 10.27 -0.42 4.36
C SER A 98 10.98 0.83 4.86
N ALA A 99 10.49 1.99 4.45
CA ALA A 99 10.92 3.27 4.99
C ALA A 99 10.22 3.62 6.31
N LEU A 100 9.35 2.76 6.85
CA LEU A 100 8.61 3.02 8.09
C LEU A 100 9.51 3.22 9.33
N ARG A 101 10.77 2.80 9.28
CA ARG A 101 11.78 3.16 10.31
C ARG A 101 12.02 4.68 10.41
N HIS A 102 11.64 5.45 9.40
CA HIS A 102 11.71 6.91 9.37
C HIS A 102 10.37 7.57 9.63
N LEU A 103 9.37 6.79 10.06
CA LEU A 103 8.04 7.31 10.36
C LEU A 103 8.15 8.29 11.53
N PRO A 104 7.55 9.49 11.43
CA PRO A 104 7.55 10.43 12.55
C PRO A 104 6.75 9.90 13.74
N ASP A 105 7.14 10.33 14.93
CA ASP A 105 6.41 10.02 16.16
C ASP A 105 4.94 10.46 16.01
N GLY A 106 4.04 9.66 16.56
CA GLY A 106 2.59 9.90 16.47
C GLY A 106 1.90 9.31 15.24
N ALA A 107 2.61 9.01 14.16
CA ALA A 107 2.05 8.31 13.00
C ALA A 107 2.02 6.80 13.22
N ILE A 108 1.02 6.12 12.65
CA ILE A 108 0.78 4.67 12.84
C ILE A 108 1.08 3.93 11.54
N GLY A 109 2.22 3.23 11.48
CA GLY A 109 2.74 2.65 10.24
C GLY A 109 2.26 1.25 9.94
N TYR A 110 1.86 1.03 8.68
CA TYR A 110 1.53 -0.28 8.12
C TYR A 110 2.29 -0.53 6.83
N ARG A 111 2.68 -1.78 6.62
CA ARG A 111 3.26 -2.27 5.38
C ARG A 111 2.22 -3.09 4.63
N ALA A 112 1.86 -2.68 3.40
CA ALA A 112 0.90 -3.40 2.56
C ALA A 112 1.07 -3.03 1.08
N PHE A 113 0.44 -3.78 0.16
CA PHE A 113 0.42 -3.55 -1.28
C PHE A 113 1.78 -3.61 -1.99
N ASN A 114 2.80 -4.15 -1.33
CA ASN A 114 4.16 -4.27 -1.85
C ASN A 114 4.46 -5.61 -2.54
N SER A 115 3.61 -6.62 -2.36
CA SER A 115 3.88 -8.03 -2.72
C SER A 115 3.20 -8.49 -4.01
N VAL A 116 2.64 -7.59 -4.81
CA VAL A 116 2.00 -7.90 -6.11
C VAL A 116 2.21 -6.77 -7.11
N GLY A 117 2.03 -7.05 -8.40
CA GLY A 117 1.98 -6.02 -9.44
C GLY A 117 0.68 -5.20 -9.37
N TRP A 118 0.72 -3.95 -9.86
CA TRP A 118 -0.47 -3.10 -9.94
C TRP A 118 -1.59 -3.72 -10.80
N GLU A 119 -1.23 -4.59 -11.74
CA GLU A 119 -2.16 -5.35 -12.58
C GLU A 119 -3.07 -6.24 -11.73
N ASN A 120 -2.50 -6.87 -10.71
CA ASN A 120 -3.25 -7.72 -9.77
C ASN A 120 -4.03 -6.89 -8.74
N MET A 121 -3.66 -5.62 -8.52
CA MET A 121 -4.48 -4.69 -7.72
C MET A 121 -5.73 -4.24 -8.50
N ALA A 122 -5.65 -4.19 -9.83
CA ALA A 122 -6.80 -3.89 -10.69
C ALA A 122 -7.77 -5.08 -10.80
N ASP A 123 -7.25 -6.30 -10.77
CA ASP A 123 -8.03 -7.54 -10.78
C ASP A 123 -7.33 -8.59 -9.89
N PRO A 124 -7.74 -8.70 -8.61
CA PRO A 124 -7.11 -9.63 -7.66
C PRO A 124 -7.59 -11.07 -7.78
N VAL A 125 -8.39 -11.43 -8.77
CA VAL A 125 -8.87 -12.80 -9.01
C VAL A 125 -7.98 -13.49 -10.05
N LEU A 126 -7.21 -14.47 -9.62
CA LEU A 126 -6.32 -15.25 -10.48
C LEU A 126 -6.73 -16.73 -10.46
N GLY A 127 -6.97 -17.31 -11.64
CA GLY A 127 -7.39 -18.70 -11.72
C GLY A 127 -8.72 -19.03 -11.02
N GLY A 128 -9.58 -18.03 -10.84
CA GLY A 128 -10.85 -18.16 -10.10
C GLY A 128 -10.74 -18.00 -8.59
N GLU A 129 -9.53 -17.73 -8.07
CA GLU A 129 -9.26 -17.56 -6.66
C GLU A 129 -8.91 -16.11 -6.33
N VAL A 130 -9.47 -15.60 -5.23
CA VAL A 130 -9.12 -14.27 -4.70
C VAL A 130 -7.73 -14.35 -4.08
N ALA A 131 -6.83 -13.49 -4.51
CA ALA A 131 -5.47 -13.42 -3.98
C ALA A 131 -5.42 -12.81 -2.58
N ASP A 132 -4.37 -13.14 -1.82
CA ASP A 132 -4.08 -12.55 -0.53
C ASP A 132 -3.25 -11.27 -0.67
N MET A 133 -3.55 -10.32 0.20
CA MET A 133 -2.68 -9.20 0.48
C MET A 133 -2.16 -9.29 1.91
N PHE A 134 -0.87 -9.58 2.04
CA PHE A 134 -0.22 -9.61 3.34
C PHE A 134 0.04 -8.20 3.83
N PHE A 135 -0.20 -7.98 5.13
CA PHE A 135 0.11 -6.69 5.75
C PHE A 135 0.62 -6.84 7.17
N ALA A 136 1.45 -5.89 7.59
CA ALA A 136 2.02 -5.81 8.93
C ALA A 136 1.87 -4.38 9.48
N GLY A 137 1.70 -4.28 10.79
CA GLY A 137 1.57 -3.02 11.51
C GLY A 137 1.05 -3.26 12.92
N PRO A 138 0.91 -2.23 13.75
CA PRO A 138 0.37 -2.36 15.10
C PRO A 138 -1.01 -3.02 15.13
N ASP A 139 -1.27 -3.76 16.18
CA ASP A 139 -2.62 -4.29 16.46
C ASP A 139 -3.53 -3.17 17.00
N GLY A 140 -4.82 -3.26 16.76
CA GLY A 140 -5.80 -2.27 17.19
C GLY A 140 -6.84 -1.93 16.12
N THR A 141 -7.55 -0.84 16.34
CA THR A 141 -8.62 -0.36 15.44
C THR A 141 -8.10 0.05 14.05
N GLU A 142 -6.88 0.55 13.99
CA GLU A 142 -6.22 0.95 12.73
C GLU A 142 -5.91 -0.27 11.85
N ARG A 143 -5.61 -1.42 12.45
CA ARG A 143 -5.46 -2.68 11.72
C ARG A 143 -6.75 -3.05 10.98
N GLU A 144 -7.90 -2.86 11.62
CA GLU A 144 -9.20 -3.15 11.00
C GLU A 144 -9.47 -2.20 9.82
N VAL A 145 -9.09 -0.93 9.96
CA VAL A 145 -9.18 0.04 8.85
C VAL A 145 -8.32 -0.41 7.67
N VAL A 146 -7.06 -0.77 7.91
CA VAL A 146 -6.14 -1.21 6.84
C VAL A 146 -6.64 -2.51 6.20
N GLY A 147 -7.11 -3.48 7.00
CA GLY A 147 -7.72 -4.71 6.50
C GLY A 147 -8.94 -4.44 5.63
N GLY A 148 -9.80 -3.50 6.04
CA GLY A 148 -10.95 -3.05 5.25
C GLY A 148 -10.53 -2.44 3.92
N LEU A 149 -9.54 -1.55 3.91
CA LEU A 149 -9.01 -0.95 2.68
C LEU A 149 -8.40 -1.99 1.72
N ILE A 150 -7.79 -3.05 2.24
CA ILE A 150 -7.29 -4.17 1.44
C ILE A 150 -8.47 -4.94 0.82
N ALA A 151 -9.52 -5.21 1.60
CA ALA A 151 -10.72 -5.89 1.12
C ALA A 151 -11.47 -5.06 0.06
N ASP A 152 -11.50 -3.73 0.20
CA ASP A 152 -12.13 -2.82 -0.76
C ASP A 152 -11.41 -2.77 -2.11
N VAL A 153 -10.11 -3.09 -2.15
CA VAL A 153 -9.37 -3.33 -3.41
C VAL A 153 -9.76 -4.67 -4.03
N GLY A 154 -10.31 -5.60 -3.24
CA GLY A 154 -10.76 -6.92 -3.68
C GLY A 154 -9.87 -8.07 -3.24
N PHE A 155 -8.82 -7.83 -2.46
CA PHE A 155 -7.96 -8.87 -1.89
C PHE A 155 -8.55 -9.46 -0.60
N ARG A 156 -8.12 -10.66 -0.24
CA ARG A 156 -8.29 -11.19 1.12
C ARG A 156 -7.14 -10.65 1.99
N PRO A 157 -7.44 -9.86 3.06
CA PRO A 157 -6.40 -9.33 3.94
C PRO A 157 -5.82 -10.45 4.82
N VAL A 158 -4.49 -10.55 4.88
CA VAL A 158 -3.77 -11.50 5.75
C VAL A 158 -2.81 -10.73 6.64
N TYR A 159 -3.17 -10.63 7.92
CA TYR A 159 -2.37 -9.91 8.91
C TYR A 159 -1.22 -10.76 9.41
N ALA A 160 0.00 -10.27 9.26
CA ALA A 160 1.23 -10.96 9.66
C ALA A 160 1.68 -10.62 11.10
N GLY A 161 1.13 -9.55 11.70
CA GLY A 161 1.52 -9.08 13.03
C GLY A 161 2.16 -7.70 13.04
N GLY A 162 2.49 -7.18 14.24
CA GLY A 162 3.09 -5.87 14.45
C GLY A 162 4.58 -5.89 14.83
N SER A 163 5.21 -7.04 14.90
CA SER A 163 6.63 -7.14 15.25
C SER A 163 7.55 -6.82 14.08
N PRO A 164 8.81 -6.41 14.32
CA PRO A 164 9.80 -6.25 13.25
C PRO A 164 9.94 -7.50 12.35
N ALA A 165 9.79 -8.70 12.92
CA ALA A 165 9.82 -9.95 12.17
C ALA A 165 8.62 -10.08 11.22
N ALA A 166 7.43 -9.59 11.61
CA ALA A 166 6.25 -9.57 10.75
C ALA A 166 6.43 -8.64 9.54
N PHE A 167 6.99 -7.45 9.75
CA PHE A 167 7.34 -6.55 8.65
C PHE A 167 8.34 -7.19 7.68
N ALA A 168 9.41 -7.82 8.21
CA ALA A 168 10.39 -8.51 7.39
C ALA A 168 9.78 -9.69 6.62
N ALA A 169 8.80 -10.41 7.21
CA ALA A 169 8.09 -11.48 6.52
C ALA A 169 7.26 -10.95 5.34
N VAL A 170 6.50 -9.86 5.52
CA VAL A 170 5.74 -9.22 4.44
C VAL A 170 6.66 -8.77 3.31
N ASP A 171 7.81 -8.18 3.65
CA ASP A 171 8.81 -7.80 2.68
C ASP A 171 9.42 -8.99 1.94
N SER A 172 9.62 -10.11 2.63
CA SER A 172 10.13 -11.35 2.02
C SER A 172 9.16 -11.92 0.96
N VAL A 173 7.84 -11.75 1.16
CA VAL A 173 6.83 -12.12 0.15
C VAL A 173 7.00 -11.27 -1.11
N ALA A 174 7.27 -9.97 -0.97
CA ALA A 174 7.59 -9.12 -2.13
C ALA A 174 8.86 -9.60 -2.84
N GLY A 175 9.91 -9.93 -2.09
CA GLY A 175 11.14 -10.51 -2.65
C GLY A 175 10.89 -11.80 -3.44
N LEU A 176 10.06 -12.69 -2.89
CA LEU A 176 9.66 -13.93 -3.58
C LEU A 176 8.87 -13.62 -4.86
N TRP A 177 7.93 -12.65 -4.81
CA TRP A 177 7.17 -12.24 -5.98
C TRP A 177 8.10 -11.75 -7.10
N PHE A 178 9.07 -10.89 -6.82
CA PHE A 178 10.05 -10.41 -7.80
C PHE A 178 10.89 -11.56 -8.37
N ALA A 179 11.35 -12.48 -7.53
CA ALA A 179 12.13 -13.62 -7.96
C ALA A 179 11.35 -14.52 -8.94
N LEU A 180 10.06 -14.75 -8.68
CA LEU A 180 9.21 -15.59 -9.52
C LEU A 180 8.73 -14.85 -10.78
N ALA A 181 8.18 -13.65 -10.61
CA ALA A 181 7.57 -12.91 -11.71
C ALA A 181 8.60 -12.46 -12.75
N LEU A 182 9.72 -11.90 -12.30
CA LEU A 182 10.75 -11.34 -13.17
C LEU A 182 11.95 -12.28 -13.32
N GLY A 183 12.49 -12.80 -12.23
CA GLY A 183 13.68 -13.66 -12.25
C GLY A 183 13.44 -15.01 -12.93
N ARG A 184 12.27 -15.63 -12.69
CA ARG A 184 11.87 -16.90 -13.35
C ARG A 184 11.01 -16.69 -14.60
N GLY A 185 10.59 -15.46 -14.89
CA GLY A 185 9.80 -15.15 -16.06
C GLY A 185 8.35 -15.66 -16.03
N LEU A 186 7.77 -15.91 -14.83
CA LEU A 186 6.38 -16.33 -14.70
C LEU A 186 5.37 -15.22 -15.06
N GLY A 187 5.87 -14.00 -15.26
CA GLY A 187 5.04 -12.84 -15.59
C GLY A 187 4.45 -12.14 -14.35
N ARG A 188 3.83 -10.99 -14.59
CA ARG A 188 3.36 -10.10 -13.54
C ARG A 188 1.98 -10.47 -12.98
N HIS A 189 1.22 -11.32 -13.71
CA HIS A 189 -0.04 -11.90 -13.22
C HIS A 189 0.26 -13.09 -12.31
N LEU A 190 0.80 -12.80 -11.14
CA LEU A 190 1.21 -13.73 -10.10
C LEU A 190 0.81 -13.16 -8.75
N ALA A 191 0.18 -13.97 -7.91
CA ALA A 191 -0.14 -13.62 -6.53
C ALA A 191 -0.03 -14.87 -5.65
N PHE A 192 -0.21 -14.69 -4.35
CA PHE A 192 -0.13 -15.77 -3.35
C PHE A 192 -1.48 -15.96 -2.67
N ARG A 193 -1.69 -17.19 -2.17
CA ARG A 193 -2.83 -17.52 -1.32
C ARG A 193 -2.40 -18.46 -0.21
N VAL A 194 -2.78 -18.12 1.02
CA VAL A 194 -2.60 -18.98 2.19
C VAL A 194 -3.74 -19.98 2.25
N LEU A 195 -3.41 -21.26 2.33
CA LEU A 195 -4.36 -22.33 2.58
C LEU A 195 -4.16 -22.87 3.99
N THR A 196 -5.25 -23.07 4.71
CA THR A 196 -5.24 -23.64 6.06
C THR A 196 -6.32 -24.72 6.16
N ASP A 197 -6.10 -25.73 6.99
CA ASP A 197 -7.08 -26.80 7.22
C ASP A 197 -8.34 -26.30 7.94
N THR A 198 -8.27 -25.13 8.59
CA THR A 198 -9.35 -24.57 9.41
C THR A 198 -10.29 -23.63 8.64
N GLY A 199 -10.02 -23.35 7.37
CA GLY A 199 -10.85 -22.46 6.54
C GLY A 199 -10.85 -20.99 6.96
N ASN A 200 -10.14 -20.61 8.03
CA ASN A 200 -9.99 -19.27 8.56
C ASN A 200 -8.50 -18.89 8.60
N ALA A 201 -8.12 -17.98 7.77
CA ALA A 201 -6.89 -17.19 7.91
C ALA A 201 -7.25 -15.73 8.06
#